data_79499c476cab6d8436f9215a56828ccd
#
_entry.id   79499c476cab6d8436f9215a56828ccd
#
_cell.length_a   1.000
_cell.length_b   1.000
_cell.length_c   1.000
_cell.angle_alpha   90.00
_cell.angle_beta   90.00
_cell.angle_gamma   90.00
#
_symmetry.space_group_name_H-M   'P 1'
#
loop_
_entity.id
_entity.type
_entity.pdbx_description
1 polymer ?
#
loop_
_entity_poly.entity_id
_entity_poly.type
_entity_poly.pdbx_seq_one_letter_code
_entity_poly.pdbx_strand_id
1 'polypeptide(L)'
;MSNKALSAEIALLKRIYTLFNKREIDEILEVMHADIQWPNGMEGGYVYGHEGIRSYWTRQWSMIDPHVDPVSFEEDSKGNIIVNVHQVVHDLAGNILKDAMVQHIYSIENGLILRMEIHES
;
A
#
# COMPACT_ATOMS: atom_id res chain seq x y z
N MET A 1 -6.38 7.02 -23.75
CA MET A 1 -5.67 6.88 -22.49
C MET A 1 -4.26 7.43 -22.56
N SER A 2 -3.94 8.28 -21.67
CA SER A 2 -2.64 8.94 -21.69
C SER A 2 -1.60 8.12 -20.93
N ASN A 3 -0.47 7.83 -21.59
CA ASN A 3 0.66 7.19 -20.90
C ASN A 3 1.20 8.07 -19.78
N LYS A 4 0.96 9.38 -19.86
CA LYS A 4 1.37 10.32 -18.81
C LYS A 4 0.61 10.08 -17.51
N ALA A 5 -0.71 9.82 -17.57
CA ALA A 5 -1.50 9.56 -16.38
C ALA A 5 -1.03 8.27 -15.70
N LEU A 6 -0.80 7.21 -16.47
CA LEU A 6 -0.31 5.95 -15.93
C LEU A 6 1.09 6.12 -15.34
N SER A 7 1.98 6.82 -16.03
CA SER A 7 3.34 7.06 -15.53
C SER A 7 3.33 7.85 -14.22
N ALA A 8 2.44 8.86 -14.11
CA ALA A 8 2.32 9.64 -12.90
C ALA A 8 1.78 8.79 -11.74
N GLU A 9 0.82 7.91 -12.02
CA GLU A 9 0.27 7.02 -11.01
C GLU A 9 1.29 6.01 -10.53
N ILE A 10 2.09 5.45 -11.43
CA ILE A 10 3.17 4.53 -11.07
C ILE A 10 4.21 5.24 -10.21
N ALA A 11 4.58 6.46 -10.58
CA ALA A 11 5.56 7.24 -9.80
C ALA A 11 5.03 7.51 -8.38
N LEU A 12 3.74 7.84 -8.27
CA LEU A 12 3.07 8.04 -7.00
C LEU A 12 3.14 6.78 -6.13
N LEU A 13 2.83 5.63 -6.71
CA LEU A 13 2.84 4.36 -5.97
C LEU A 13 4.25 3.97 -5.54
N LYS A 14 5.25 4.15 -6.41
CA LYS A 14 6.65 3.90 -6.03
C LYS A 14 7.06 4.73 -4.83
N ARG A 15 6.65 5.98 -4.80
CA ARG A 15 6.94 6.87 -3.68
C ARG A 15 6.28 6.36 -2.40
N ILE A 16 5.05 5.87 -2.49
CA ILE A 16 4.33 5.35 -1.32
C ILE A 16 5.06 4.16 -0.70
N TYR A 17 5.55 3.23 -1.51
CA TYR A 17 6.30 2.09 -0.98
C TYR A 17 7.57 2.55 -0.28
N THR A 18 8.28 3.52 -0.85
CA THR A 18 9.46 4.10 -0.22
C THR A 18 9.10 4.72 1.13
N LEU A 19 8.03 5.52 1.16
CA LEU A 19 7.60 6.20 2.38
C LEU A 19 7.10 5.20 3.44
N PHE A 20 6.40 4.16 3.00
CA PHE A 20 5.93 3.11 3.91
C PHE A 20 7.11 2.43 4.61
N ASN A 21 8.13 2.06 3.84
CA ASN A 21 9.32 1.40 4.39
C ASN A 21 10.10 2.32 5.33
N LYS A 22 9.98 3.64 5.15
CA LYS A 22 10.58 4.64 6.04
C LYS A 22 9.67 5.04 7.18
N ARG A 23 8.44 4.52 7.23
CA ARG A 23 7.44 4.82 8.27
C ARG A 23 6.98 6.28 8.27
N GLU A 24 6.96 6.91 7.11
CA GLU A 24 6.58 8.33 6.94
C GLU A 24 5.07 8.46 6.73
N ILE A 25 4.29 8.25 7.79
CA ILE A 25 2.83 8.22 7.72
C ILE A 25 2.25 9.52 7.17
N ASP A 26 2.68 10.66 7.69
CA ASP A 26 2.08 11.95 7.31
C ASP A 26 2.22 12.21 5.81
N GLU A 27 3.38 11.90 5.24
CA GLU A 27 3.60 12.11 3.82
C GLU A 27 2.77 11.17 2.96
N ILE A 28 2.56 9.93 3.42
CA ILE A 28 1.70 8.99 2.70
C ILE A 28 0.25 9.46 2.71
N LEU A 29 -0.23 9.93 3.86
CA LEU A 29 -1.62 10.38 3.99
C LEU A 29 -1.93 11.57 3.09
N GLU A 30 -0.93 12.40 2.76
CA GLU A 30 -1.11 13.52 1.84
C GLU A 30 -1.54 13.10 0.45
N VAL A 31 -1.22 11.88 0.04
CA VAL A 31 -1.57 11.36 -1.28
C VAL A 31 -2.71 10.35 -1.23
N MET A 32 -3.38 10.26 -0.09
CA MET A 32 -4.55 9.41 0.08
C MET A 32 -5.81 10.25 0.17
N HIS A 33 -6.85 9.75 -0.51
CA HIS A 33 -8.18 10.39 -0.46
C HIS A 33 -8.70 10.38 0.98
N ALA A 34 -9.52 11.39 1.32
CA ALA A 34 -10.12 11.46 2.65
C ALA A 34 -10.95 10.20 2.99
N ASP A 35 -11.54 9.57 1.98
CA ASP A 35 -12.37 8.38 2.12
C ASP A 35 -11.59 7.10 1.81
N ILE A 36 -10.29 7.10 1.96
CA ILE A 36 -9.43 5.95 1.67
C ILE A 36 -9.93 4.68 2.36
N GLN A 37 -9.95 3.58 1.61
CA GLN A 37 -10.23 2.24 2.13
C GLN A 37 -8.98 1.40 1.99
N TRP A 38 -8.51 0.86 3.10
CA TRP A 38 -7.23 0.11 3.15
C TRP A 38 -7.43 -1.22 3.86
N PRO A 39 -6.87 -2.32 3.33
CA PRO A 39 -7.07 -3.63 3.97
C PRO A 39 -6.36 -3.71 5.31
N ASN A 40 -7.04 -4.32 6.26
CA ASN A 40 -6.48 -4.62 7.58
C ASN A 40 -5.93 -6.04 7.55
N GLY A 41 -4.65 -6.17 7.23
CA GLY A 41 -3.99 -7.47 7.09
C GLY A 41 -3.78 -8.20 8.41
N MET A 42 -3.94 -7.52 9.54
CA MET A 42 -3.77 -8.13 10.86
C MET A 42 -5.04 -8.77 11.39
N GLU A 43 -6.17 -8.13 11.16
CA GLU A 43 -7.44 -8.53 11.79
C GLU A 43 -8.54 -8.84 10.78
N GLY A 44 -8.26 -8.63 9.49
CA GLY A 44 -9.25 -8.81 8.43
C GLY A 44 -10.10 -7.55 8.22
N GLY A 45 -10.81 -7.51 7.11
CA GLY A 45 -11.62 -6.35 6.76
C GLY A 45 -10.78 -5.16 6.32
N TYR A 46 -11.26 -3.97 6.62
CA TYR A 46 -10.64 -2.74 6.14
C TYR A 46 -10.60 -1.69 7.24
N VAL A 47 -9.69 -0.71 7.06
CA VAL A 47 -9.69 0.53 7.84
C VAL A 47 -10.02 1.67 6.89
N TYR A 48 -10.59 2.74 7.39
CA TYR A 48 -11.13 3.82 6.58
C TYR A 48 -10.63 5.18 7.05
N GLY A 49 -10.34 6.06 6.07
CA GLY A 49 -9.94 7.43 6.33
C GLY A 49 -8.52 7.56 6.88
N HIS A 50 -8.03 8.79 6.94
CA HIS A 50 -6.65 9.07 7.38
C HIS A 50 -6.40 8.59 8.81
N GLU A 51 -7.33 8.87 9.71
CA GLU A 51 -7.16 8.47 11.10
C GLU A 51 -7.20 6.96 11.30
N GLY A 52 -8.05 6.26 10.53
CA GLY A 52 -8.12 4.81 10.55
C GLY A 52 -6.80 4.18 10.13
N ILE A 53 -6.20 4.72 9.06
CA ILE A 53 -4.91 4.24 8.58
C ILE A 53 -3.80 4.55 9.57
N ARG A 54 -3.77 5.76 10.11
CA ARG A 54 -2.75 6.17 11.09
C ARG A 54 -2.78 5.23 12.30
N SER A 55 -3.96 4.97 12.84
CA SER A 55 -4.11 4.08 13.99
C SER A 55 -3.68 2.66 13.67
N TYR A 56 -4.08 2.17 12.49
CA TYR A 56 -3.75 0.82 12.05
C TYR A 56 -2.23 0.64 11.88
N TRP A 57 -1.58 1.53 11.15
CA TRP A 57 -0.13 1.41 10.92
C TRP A 57 0.67 1.61 12.19
N THR A 58 0.28 2.55 13.05
CA THR A 58 0.96 2.76 14.32
C THR A 58 0.92 1.49 15.16
N ARG A 59 -0.25 0.83 15.21
CA ARG A 59 -0.38 -0.44 15.93
C ARG A 59 0.42 -1.55 15.26
N GLN A 60 0.32 -1.67 13.93
CA GLN A 60 1.04 -2.69 13.19
C GLN A 60 2.55 -2.60 13.42
N TRP A 61 3.10 -1.39 13.29
CA TRP A 61 4.55 -1.21 13.44
C TRP A 61 5.05 -1.31 14.88
N SER A 62 4.15 -1.33 15.85
CA SER A 62 4.51 -1.61 17.24
C SER A 62 4.64 -3.11 17.49
N MET A 63 4.17 -3.95 16.57
CA MET A 63 4.11 -5.40 16.73
C MET A 63 4.96 -6.15 15.72
N ILE A 64 5.07 -5.65 14.50
CA ILE A 64 5.83 -6.29 13.43
C ILE A 64 6.57 -5.23 12.61
N ASP A 65 7.51 -5.70 11.80
CA ASP A 65 8.33 -4.83 10.93
C ASP A 65 8.16 -5.30 9.48
N PRO A 66 7.11 -4.79 8.78
CA PRO A 66 6.87 -5.15 7.39
C PRO A 66 7.72 -4.32 6.44
N HIS A 67 8.19 -4.95 5.37
CA HIS A 67 8.91 -4.31 4.29
C HIS A 67 8.27 -4.72 2.98
N VAL A 68 8.02 -3.75 2.08
CA VAL A 68 7.34 -4.00 0.82
C VAL A 68 8.14 -3.41 -0.34
N ASP A 69 8.47 -4.24 -1.32
CA ASP A 69 9.19 -3.80 -2.52
C ASP A 69 8.33 -4.05 -3.74
N PRO A 70 7.95 -3.00 -4.49
CA PRO A 70 7.19 -3.20 -5.72
C PRO A 70 8.11 -3.78 -6.79
N VAL A 71 7.64 -4.83 -7.45
CA VAL A 71 8.39 -5.54 -8.48
C VAL A 71 7.93 -5.13 -9.88
N SER A 72 6.64 -5.01 -10.08
CA SER A 72 6.08 -4.62 -11.38
C SER A 72 4.74 -3.94 -11.20
N PHE A 73 4.37 -3.16 -12.21
CA PHE A 73 3.13 -2.38 -12.25
C PHE A 73 2.42 -2.63 -13.55
N GLU A 74 1.10 -2.85 -13.49
CA GLU A 74 0.29 -2.99 -14.70
C GLU A 74 -1.10 -2.42 -14.45
N GLU A 75 -1.79 -2.05 -15.52
CA GLU A 75 -3.14 -1.51 -15.44
C GLU A 75 -4.13 -2.60 -15.87
N ASP A 76 -5.21 -2.77 -15.10
CA ASP A 76 -6.25 -3.72 -15.49
C ASP A 76 -7.28 -3.06 -16.42
N SER A 77 -8.29 -3.83 -16.84
CA SER A 77 -9.30 -3.35 -17.78
C SER A 77 -10.20 -2.28 -17.20
N LYS A 78 -10.18 -2.07 -15.89
CA LYS A 78 -11.01 -1.07 -15.19
C LYS A 78 -10.24 0.19 -14.85
N GLY A 79 -8.96 0.25 -15.22
CA GLY A 79 -8.11 1.39 -14.88
C GLY A 79 -7.45 1.32 -13.52
N ASN A 80 -7.59 0.21 -12.81
CA ASN A 80 -6.90 0.02 -11.53
C ASN A 80 -5.44 -0.36 -11.80
N ILE A 81 -4.55 -0.02 -10.88
CA ILE A 81 -3.14 -0.38 -10.99
C ILE A 81 -2.87 -1.62 -10.14
N ILE A 82 -2.36 -2.67 -10.77
CA ILE A 82 -1.96 -3.88 -10.08
C ILE A 82 -0.45 -3.82 -9.86
N VAL A 83 -0.04 -3.93 -8.60
CA VAL A 83 1.37 -3.94 -8.24
C VAL A 83 1.72 -5.31 -7.70
N ASN A 84 2.71 -5.96 -8.31
CA ASN A 84 3.25 -7.19 -7.76
C ASN A 84 4.31 -6.79 -6.76
N VAL A 85 4.17 -7.25 -5.53
CA VAL A 85 4.97 -6.79 -4.40
C VAL A 85 5.66 -7.96 -3.72
N HIS A 86 6.95 -7.80 -3.46
CA HIS A 86 7.68 -8.73 -2.60
C HIS A 86 7.54 -8.22 -1.16
N GLN A 87 6.86 -8.97 -0.34
CA GLN A 87 6.59 -8.60 1.04
C GLN A 87 7.40 -9.49 1.98
N VAL A 88 8.17 -8.85 2.85
CA VAL A 88 8.91 -9.55 3.90
C VAL A 88 8.51 -8.94 5.23
N VAL A 89 8.01 -9.75 6.14
CA VAL A 89 7.59 -9.29 7.45
C VAL A 89 8.49 -9.94 8.50
N HIS A 90 9.09 -9.10 9.35
CA HIS A 90 9.89 -9.57 10.48
C HIS A 90 9.13 -9.29 11.77
N ASP A 91 9.44 -10.05 12.82
CA ASP A 91 9.04 -9.62 14.15
C ASP A 91 10.04 -8.54 14.61
N LEU A 92 9.82 -7.95 15.78
CA LEU A 92 10.67 -6.87 16.26
C LEU A 92 12.07 -7.35 16.67
N ALA A 93 12.26 -8.65 16.81
CA ALA A 93 13.57 -9.25 17.09
C ALA A 93 14.35 -9.59 15.81
N GLY A 94 13.74 -9.37 14.65
CA GLY A 94 14.40 -9.59 13.36
C GLY A 94 14.14 -10.95 12.73
N ASN A 95 13.29 -11.79 13.31
CA ASN A 95 12.96 -13.09 12.74
C ASN A 95 11.94 -12.93 11.62
N ILE A 96 12.12 -13.67 10.52
CA ILE A 96 11.20 -13.62 9.39
C ILE A 96 9.91 -14.36 9.74
N LEU A 97 8.78 -13.64 9.67
CA LEU A 97 7.45 -14.20 9.87
C LEU A 97 6.78 -14.54 8.54
N LYS A 98 7.10 -13.78 7.49
CA LYS A 98 6.49 -13.98 6.18
C LYS A 98 7.44 -13.47 5.10
N ASP A 99 7.56 -14.22 4.02
CA ASP A 99 8.32 -13.81 2.83
C ASP A 99 7.51 -14.34 1.64
N ALA A 100 6.83 -13.44 0.94
CA ALA A 100 5.89 -13.85 -0.10
C ALA A 100 5.71 -12.78 -1.17
N MET A 101 5.24 -13.22 -2.35
CA MET A 101 4.77 -12.30 -3.37
C MET A 101 3.28 -12.11 -3.17
N VAL A 102 2.84 -10.87 -3.20
CA VAL A 102 1.41 -10.52 -3.11
C VAL A 102 1.10 -9.49 -4.18
N GLN A 103 -0.18 -9.30 -4.46
CA GLN A 103 -0.63 -8.25 -5.37
C GLN A 103 -1.38 -7.20 -4.58
N HIS A 104 -1.06 -5.94 -4.85
CA HIS A 104 -1.82 -4.80 -4.35
C HIS A 104 -2.55 -4.19 -5.53
N ILE A 105 -3.86 -4.02 -5.40
CA ILE A 105 -4.68 -3.43 -6.46
C ILE A 105 -5.19 -2.09 -5.98
N TYR A 106 -4.80 -1.03 -6.69
CA TYR A 106 -5.09 0.35 -6.32
C TYR A 106 -6.13 0.98 -7.20
N SER A 107 -7.09 1.69 -6.60
CA SER A 107 -7.96 2.62 -7.29
C SER A 107 -7.48 4.03 -6.96
N ILE A 108 -7.19 4.81 -7.99
CA ILE A 108 -6.70 6.18 -7.84
C ILE A 108 -7.72 7.12 -8.45
N GLU A 109 -8.10 8.15 -7.72
CA GLU A 109 -9.09 9.14 -8.17
C GLU A 109 -8.51 10.54 -7.97
N ASN A 110 -8.46 11.32 -9.05
CA ASN A 110 -7.94 12.69 -9.04
C ASN A 110 -6.54 12.80 -8.44
N GLY A 111 -5.69 11.81 -8.72
CA GLY A 111 -4.31 11.81 -8.23
C GLY A 111 -4.16 11.36 -6.79
N LEU A 112 -5.24 10.91 -6.15
CA LEU A 112 -5.21 10.43 -4.77
C LEU A 112 -5.61 8.97 -4.71
N ILE A 113 -5.00 8.22 -3.80
CA ILE A 113 -5.34 6.81 -3.61
C ILE A 113 -6.67 6.71 -2.87
N LEU A 114 -7.65 6.07 -3.49
CA LEU A 114 -8.98 5.91 -2.92
C LEU A 114 -9.16 4.55 -2.25
N ARG A 115 -8.57 3.50 -2.83
CA ARG A 115 -8.75 2.14 -2.31
C ARG A 115 -7.56 1.27 -2.68
N MET A 116 -7.26 0.33 -1.81
CA MET A 116 -6.29 -0.72 -2.10
C MET A 116 -6.88 -2.05 -1.65
N GLU A 117 -6.60 -3.10 -2.41
CA GLU A 117 -6.95 -4.46 -2.04
C GLU A 117 -5.73 -5.35 -2.17
N ILE A 118 -5.63 -6.37 -1.33
CA ILE A 118 -4.53 -7.33 -1.34
C ILE A 118 -5.04 -8.65 -1.86
N HIS A 119 -4.33 -9.20 -2.85
CA HIS A 119 -4.59 -10.54 -3.35
C HIS A 119 -3.33 -11.38 -3.13
N GLU A 120 -3.49 -12.53 -2.51
CA GLU A 120 -2.38 -13.48 -2.36
C GLU A 120 -2.14 -14.17 -3.69
N SER A 121 -0.88 -14.37 -4.03
CA SER A 121 -0.54 -15.04 -5.28
C SER A 121 -0.38 -16.55 -5.08
#